data_241116b7e8f8ea2930bd1ef67f6c0cb0
#
_entry.id   241116b7e8f8ea2930bd1ef67f6c0cb0
#
_cell.length_a   1.000
_cell.length_b   1.000
_cell.length_c   1.000
_cell.angle_alpha   90.00
_cell.angle_beta   90.00
_cell.angle_gamma   90.00
#
_symmetry.space_group_name_H-M   'P 1'
#
loop_
_entity.id
_entity.type
_entity.pdbx_description
1 polymer ?
#
loop_
_entity_poly.entity_id
_entity_poly.type
_entity_poly.pdbx_seq_one_letter_code
_entity_poly.pdbx_strand_id
1 'polypeptide(L)'
;MTQLEKEIEQKLRRMVESRRGWCLKWVCPGWTGVPDRILLLPGGRVIFVELKRPKGGRYSAMQDKWRDWLTELGFHYYRIKDHQELAAFELILLDTLGRR
;
A
#
# COMPACT_ATOMS: atom_id res chain seq x y z
N MET A 1 -0.83 8.78 -13.87
CA MET A 1 -0.28 9.02 -12.50
C MET A 1 0.09 10.47 -12.34
N THR A 2 -0.35 11.13 -11.28
CA THR A 2 0.03 12.50 -10.99
C THR A 2 1.46 12.59 -10.49
N GLN A 3 2.04 13.79 -10.50
CA GLN A 3 3.39 14.01 -9.97
C GLN A 3 3.48 13.63 -8.49
N LEU A 4 2.46 13.98 -7.70
CA LEU A 4 2.40 13.63 -6.28
C LEU A 4 2.38 12.12 -6.07
N GLU A 5 1.53 11.40 -6.81
CA GLU A 5 1.46 9.94 -6.71
C GLU A 5 2.80 9.29 -7.06
N LYS A 6 3.49 9.82 -8.07
CA LYS A 6 4.79 9.34 -8.51
C LYS A 6 5.85 9.52 -7.43
N GLU A 7 5.87 10.68 -6.79
CA GLU A 7 6.80 10.96 -5.69
C GLU A 7 6.57 10.05 -4.49
N ILE A 8 5.31 9.85 -4.13
CA ILE A 8 4.93 8.98 -3.01
C ILE A 8 5.32 7.53 -3.31
N GLU A 9 5.06 7.06 -4.53
CA GLU A 9 5.43 5.71 -4.96
C GLU A 9 6.94 5.50 -4.88
N GLN A 10 7.73 6.45 -5.37
CA GLN A 10 9.18 6.36 -5.31
C GLN A 10 9.71 6.33 -3.88
N LYS A 11 9.16 7.15 -3.01
CA LYS A 11 9.54 7.16 -1.59
C LYS A 11 9.15 5.88 -0.88
N LEU A 12 7.96 5.36 -1.18
CA LEU A 12 7.51 4.10 -0.63
C LEU A 12 8.45 2.95 -1.04
N ARG A 13 8.82 2.91 -2.32
CA ARG A 13 9.77 1.89 -2.80
C ARG A 13 11.09 1.94 -2.07
N ARG A 14 11.68 3.13 -1.95
CA ARG A 14 12.96 3.30 -1.25
C ARG A 14 12.86 2.89 0.21
N MET A 15 11.77 3.27 0.86
CA MET A 15 11.49 2.93 2.24
C MET A 15 11.45 1.41 2.46
N VAL A 16 10.78 0.69 1.56
CA VAL A 16 10.63 -0.75 1.63
C VAL A 16 11.94 -1.45 1.25
N GLU A 17 12.56 -1.04 0.14
CA GLU A 17 13.79 -1.66 -0.35
C GLU A 17 14.96 -1.48 0.62
N SER A 18 15.04 -0.33 1.30
CA SER A 18 16.07 -0.11 2.30
C SER A 18 15.94 -1.04 3.52
N ARG A 19 14.80 -1.67 3.66
CA ARG A 19 14.50 -2.63 4.73
C ARG A 19 14.43 -4.07 4.22
N ARG A 20 15.05 -4.33 3.06
CA ARG A 20 15.12 -5.66 2.43
C ARG A 20 13.77 -6.20 1.99
N GLY A 21 12.81 -5.32 1.75
CA GLY A 21 11.51 -5.68 1.20
C GLY A 21 11.42 -5.37 -0.28
N TRP A 22 10.29 -5.73 -0.86
CA TRP A 22 9.97 -5.47 -2.27
C TRP A 22 8.65 -4.74 -2.34
N CYS A 23 8.63 -3.65 -3.10
CA CYS A 23 7.41 -2.89 -3.38
C CYS A 23 7.04 -3.13 -4.84
N LEU A 24 6.05 -3.97 -5.06
CA LEU A 24 5.67 -4.44 -6.39
C LEU A 24 4.33 -3.87 -6.81
N LYS A 25 4.21 -3.53 -8.07
CA LYS A 25 2.93 -3.17 -8.66
C LYS A 25 2.06 -4.42 -8.73
N TRP A 26 0.82 -4.32 -8.22
CA TRP A 26 -0.11 -5.44 -8.31
C TRP A 26 -1.07 -5.24 -9.46
N VAL A 27 -1.07 -6.21 -10.37
CA VAL A 27 -2.00 -6.27 -11.50
C VAL A 27 -2.77 -7.58 -11.41
N CYS A 28 -4.09 -7.49 -11.43
CA CYS A 28 -4.95 -8.66 -11.36
C CYS A 28 -5.94 -8.61 -12.54
N PRO A 29 -5.62 -9.26 -13.67
CA PRO A 29 -6.49 -9.23 -14.85
C PRO A 29 -7.88 -9.77 -14.53
N GLY A 30 -8.90 -9.10 -15.03
CA GLY A 30 -10.29 -9.47 -14.80
C GLY A 30 -10.89 -8.90 -13.52
N TRP A 31 -10.10 -8.19 -12.71
CA TRP A 31 -10.57 -7.56 -11.47
C TRP A 31 -10.28 -6.07 -11.46
N THR A 32 -11.21 -5.28 -10.94
CA THR A 32 -11.02 -3.85 -10.72
C THR A 32 -10.91 -3.57 -9.23
N GLY A 33 -10.35 -2.42 -8.86
CA GLY A 33 -10.30 -1.97 -7.47
C GLY A 33 -9.23 -2.63 -6.61
N VAL A 34 -8.35 -3.46 -7.18
CA VAL A 34 -7.24 -4.05 -6.42
C VAL A 34 -6.27 -2.94 -5.95
N PRO A 35 -5.60 -3.12 -4.80
CA PRO A 35 -4.58 -2.16 -4.36
C PRO A 35 -3.46 -2.01 -5.38
N ASP A 36 -2.85 -0.82 -5.44
CA ASP A 36 -1.80 -0.52 -6.40
C ASP A 36 -0.52 -1.31 -6.18
N ARG A 37 -0.19 -1.59 -4.93
CA ARG A 37 1.11 -2.16 -4.55
C ARG A 37 0.96 -3.31 -3.58
N ILE A 38 1.85 -4.29 -3.74
CA ILE A 38 2.08 -5.35 -2.75
C ILE A 38 3.46 -5.12 -2.18
N LEU A 39 3.55 -5.07 -0.86
CA LEU A 39 4.82 -5.02 -0.15
C LEU A 39 5.13 -6.41 0.39
N LEU A 40 6.23 -6.98 -0.07
CA LEU A 40 6.76 -8.24 0.45
C LEU A 40 7.89 -7.91 1.40
N LEU A 41 7.77 -8.30 2.65
CA LEU A 41 8.66 -7.87 3.72
C LEU A 41 9.33 -9.06 4.40
N PRO A 42 10.51 -8.84 5.02
CA PRO A 42 11.16 -9.89 5.79
C PRO A 42 10.22 -10.51 6.84
N GLY A 43 10.39 -11.78 7.08
CA GLY A 43 9.54 -12.52 8.00
C GLY A 43 8.23 -13.01 7.40
N GLY A 44 8.12 -12.99 6.06
CA GLY A 44 6.91 -13.46 5.37
C GLY A 44 5.73 -12.52 5.49
N ARG A 45 5.95 -11.25 5.84
CA ARG A 45 4.89 -10.26 5.99
C ARG A 45 4.51 -9.67 4.65
N VAL A 46 3.21 -9.44 4.46
CA VAL A 46 2.66 -8.85 3.24
C VAL A 46 1.76 -7.69 3.61
N ILE A 47 1.96 -6.55 2.96
CA ILE A 47 1.10 -5.37 3.14
C ILE A 47 0.61 -4.92 1.78
N PHE A 48 -0.68 -4.59 1.67
CA PHE A 48 -1.27 -4.03 0.47
C PHE A 48 -1.44 -2.52 0.64
N VAL A 49 -1.07 -1.76 -0.41
CA VAL A 49 -1.12 -0.30 -0.36
C VAL A 49 -1.84 0.25 -1.59
N GLU A 50 -2.78 1.16 -1.35
CA GLU A 50 -3.45 1.95 -2.38
C GLU A 50 -2.87 3.36 -2.37
N LEU A 51 -2.30 3.79 -3.50
CA LEU A 51 -1.62 5.09 -3.62
C LEU A 51 -2.45 6.14 -4.32
N LYS A 52 -3.51 5.76 -5.02
CA LYS A 52 -4.28 6.69 -5.84
C LYS A 52 -5.18 7.56 -4.99
N ARG A 53 -5.24 8.85 -5.37
CA ARG A 53 -6.24 9.74 -4.81
C ARG A 53 -7.65 9.25 -5.17
N PRO A 54 -8.60 9.33 -4.23
CA PRO A 54 -9.98 8.99 -4.54
C PRO A 54 -10.54 9.95 -5.60
N LYS A 55 -11.23 9.41 -6.59
CA LYS A 55 -11.96 10.21 -7.56
C LYS A 55 -13.10 10.93 -6.84
N GLY A 56 -13.18 12.27 -7.02
CA GLY A 56 -14.22 13.07 -6.37
C GLY A 56 -14.21 12.96 -4.84
N GLY A 57 -13.06 12.65 -4.22
CA GLY A 57 -12.93 12.47 -2.79
C GLY A 57 -13.44 11.14 -2.25
N ARG A 58 -13.80 10.20 -3.14
CA ARG A 58 -14.34 8.90 -2.75
C ARG A 58 -13.59 7.76 -3.42
N TYR A 59 -13.36 6.69 -2.67
CA TYR A 59 -12.91 5.44 -3.26
C TYR A 59 -14.10 4.72 -3.91
N SER A 60 -13.82 3.90 -4.93
CA SER A 60 -14.87 3.12 -5.58
C SER A 60 -15.37 2.01 -4.66
N ALA A 61 -16.56 1.48 -4.97
CA ALA A 61 -17.12 0.36 -4.22
C ALA A 61 -16.19 -0.87 -4.27
N MET A 62 -15.55 -1.11 -5.43
CA MET A 62 -14.63 -2.24 -5.57
C MET A 62 -13.34 -2.04 -4.76
N GLN A 63 -12.83 -0.81 -4.67
CA GLN A 63 -11.68 -0.53 -3.81
C GLN A 63 -12.00 -0.83 -2.34
N ASP A 64 -13.19 -0.45 -1.89
CA ASP A 64 -13.64 -0.74 -0.53
C ASP A 64 -13.84 -2.23 -0.29
N LYS A 65 -14.37 -2.95 -1.28
CA LYS A 65 -14.53 -4.40 -1.20
C LYS A 65 -13.19 -5.11 -1.06
N TRP A 66 -12.20 -4.71 -1.86
CA TRP A 66 -10.86 -5.30 -1.77
C TRP A 66 -10.21 -5.03 -0.41
N ARG A 67 -10.37 -3.81 0.12
CA ARG A 67 -9.93 -3.50 1.48
C ARG A 67 -10.53 -4.48 2.49
N ASP A 68 -11.84 -4.66 2.42
CA ASP A 68 -12.56 -5.50 3.38
C ASP A 68 -12.21 -6.98 3.23
N TRP A 69 -12.12 -7.48 2.00
CA TRP A 69 -11.74 -8.88 1.75
C TRP A 69 -10.32 -9.18 2.24
N LEU A 70 -9.37 -8.31 1.94
CA LEU A 70 -7.99 -8.51 2.36
C LEU A 70 -7.86 -8.43 3.88
N THR A 71 -8.57 -7.50 4.50
CA THR A 71 -8.59 -7.35 5.96
C THR A 71 -9.21 -8.59 6.62
N GLU A 72 -10.30 -9.11 6.09
CA GLU A 72 -10.93 -10.34 6.60
C GLU A 72 -10.00 -11.55 6.51
N LEU A 73 -9.18 -11.61 5.45
CA LEU A 73 -8.20 -12.68 5.31
C LEU A 73 -6.99 -12.52 6.25
N GLY A 74 -6.92 -11.42 6.99
CA GLY A 74 -5.85 -11.17 7.94
C GLY A 74 -4.69 -10.39 7.37
N PHE A 75 -4.79 -9.88 6.14
CA PHE A 75 -3.76 -9.04 5.56
C PHE A 75 -3.90 -7.60 6.04
N HIS A 76 -2.78 -6.88 6.04
CA HIS A 76 -2.77 -5.45 6.31
C HIS A 76 -2.96 -4.67 5.00
N TYR A 77 -3.77 -3.62 5.07
CA TYR A 77 -4.11 -2.78 3.93
C TYR A 77 -4.07 -1.32 4.37
N TYR A 78 -3.40 -0.47 3.58
CA TYR A 78 -3.28 0.95 3.88
C TYR A 78 -3.53 1.78 2.63
N ARG A 79 -4.09 2.97 2.83
CA ARG A 79 -4.29 3.98 1.78
C ARG A 79 -3.37 5.15 2.07
N ILE A 80 -2.57 5.53 1.07
CA ILE A 80 -1.60 6.61 1.19
C ILE A 80 -1.83 7.57 0.02
N LYS A 81 -2.32 8.76 0.31
CA LYS A 81 -2.65 9.75 -0.72
C LYS A 81 -1.73 10.97 -0.71
N ASP A 82 -0.95 11.17 0.35
CA ASP A 82 -0.05 12.33 0.49
C ASP A 82 1.17 11.99 1.34
N HIS A 83 2.08 12.94 1.43
CA HIS A 83 3.33 12.74 2.16
C HIS A 83 3.12 12.58 3.66
N GLN A 84 2.10 13.21 4.23
CA GLN A 84 1.79 13.07 5.64
C GLN A 84 1.35 11.66 5.97
N GLU A 85 0.49 11.09 5.13
CA GLU A 85 0.05 9.70 5.31
C GLU A 85 1.21 8.72 5.07
N LEU A 86 2.11 9.03 4.15
CA LEU A 86 3.31 8.22 3.93
C LEU A 86 4.22 8.22 5.16
N ALA A 87 4.41 9.37 5.80
CA ALA A 87 5.22 9.46 7.02
C ALA A 87 4.58 8.64 8.16
N ALA A 88 3.26 8.70 8.31
CA ALA A 88 2.55 7.88 9.28
C ALA A 88 2.72 6.39 8.98
N PHE A 89 2.66 6.01 7.70
CA PHE A 89 2.87 4.63 7.29
C PHE A 89 4.28 4.15 7.60
N GLU A 90 5.30 5.00 7.44
CA GLU A 90 6.68 4.63 7.76
C GLU A 90 6.82 4.21 9.23
N LEU A 91 6.15 4.89 10.13
CA LEU A 91 6.16 4.51 11.56
C LEU A 91 5.53 3.14 11.78
N ILE A 92 4.44 2.86 11.06
CA ILE A 92 3.78 1.55 11.12
C ILE A 92 4.71 0.46 10.58
N LEU A 93 5.39 0.73 9.47
CA LEU A 93 6.33 -0.21 8.85
C LEU A 93 7.49 -0.53 9.79
N LEU A 94 8.07 0.49 10.41
CA LEU A 94 9.15 0.31 11.38
C LEU A 94 8.72 -0.53 12.58
N ASP A 95 7.52 -0.26 13.11
CA ASP A 95 6.97 -1.05 14.22
C ASP A 95 6.74 -2.50 13.81
N THR A 96 6.17 -2.72 12.64
CA THR A 96 5.91 -4.06 12.10
C THR A 96 7.19 -4.86 11.94
N LEU A 97 8.24 -4.26 11.39
CA LEU A 97 9.52 -4.93 11.15
C LEU A 97 10.35 -5.11 12.42
N GLY A 98 10.10 -4.30 13.44
CA GLY A 98 10.76 -4.44 14.72
C GLY A 98 10.21 -5.58 15.58
N ARG A 99 9.05 -6.13 15.22
CA ARG A 99 8.43 -7.25 15.95
C ARG A 99 8.94 -8.58 15.40
N ARG A 100 9.30 -9.44 16.28
CA ARG A 100 9.77 -10.81 15.97
C ARG A 100 8.73 -11.85 16.37
#